data_4e0732cfe8eef119a873996f41b21ae6
#
_entry.id   4e0732cfe8eef119a873996f41b21ae6
#
_cell.length_a   1.000
_cell.length_b   1.000
_cell.length_c   1.000
_cell.angle_alpha   90.00
_cell.angle_beta   90.00
_cell.angle_gamma   90.00
#
_symmetry.space_group_name_H-M   'P 1'
#
loop_
_entity.id
_entity.type
_entity.pdbx_description
1 polymer ?
#
loop_
_entity_poly.entity_id
_entity_poly.type
_entity_poly.pdbx_seq_one_letter_code
_entity_poly.pdbx_strand_id
1 'polypeptide(L)'
;GLMNVQYAIRDGTVYVLEVNPRASRTVPFVSKATGVPLARLASRIMAGEKIRDLDIAEEPPVPGVAVKEAVFPFNRFDVDTLLGPEMRSTGECMGFDDSFGMAFAKAQASAGNHLPEDGGTLIVTVNDSDKPTVTPILRRLHDMGFDILATGGTRAYLNRLGVMAIPFYKVNEGRPHIVDAIVSGDVDLLINTPLGKKSQFDDYAMRRAAIAHSIP
;
A
#
# COMPACT_ATOMS: atom_id res chain seq x y z
N GLY A 1 -12.56 29.27 6.12
CA GLY A 1 -12.87 27.87 5.89
C GLY A 1 -11.64 27.06 5.54
N LEU A 2 -11.86 25.88 5.04
CA LEU A 2 -10.81 24.98 4.57
C LEU A 2 -10.73 24.93 3.05
N MET A 3 -9.55 24.70 2.54
CA MET A 3 -9.34 24.35 1.14
C MET A 3 -8.34 23.21 1.03
N ASN A 4 -8.42 22.42 -0.02
CA ASN A 4 -7.46 21.42 -0.42
C ASN A 4 -6.81 21.85 -1.73
N VAL A 5 -5.49 21.88 -1.78
CA VAL A 5 -4.73 22.26 -2.97
C VAL A 5 -3.87 21.08 -3.40
N GLN A 6 -3.92 20.74 -4.68
CA GLN A 6 -3.07 19.72 -5.29
C GLN A 6 -1.97 20.38 -6.08
N TYR A 7 -0.75 19.90 -5.88
CA TYR A 7 0.44 20.41 -6.52
C TYR A 7 1.15 19.32 -7.32
N ALA A 8 1.84 19.71 -8.38
CA ALA A 8 2.90 18.92 -8.99
C ALA A 8 4.22 19.69 -8.87
N ILE A 9 5.33 18.96 -8.75
CA ILE A 9 6.67 19.55 -8.71
C ILE A 9 7.47 18.96 -9.86
N ARG A 10 8.04 19.84 -10.67
CA ARG A 10 8.96 19.47 -11.75
C ARG A 10 10.14 20.43 -11.78
N ASP A 11 11.35 19.89 -11.75
CA ASP A 11 12.60 20.67 -11.82
C ASP A 11 12.65 21.81 -10.77
N GLY A 12 12.17 21.54 -9.54
CA GLY A 12 12.11 22.52 -8.45
C GLY A 12 10.96 23.54 -8.56
N THR A 13 10.17 23.52 -9.64
CA THR A 13 9.03 24.41 -9.84
C THR A 13 7.75 23.76 -9.35
N VAL A 14 6.97 24.49 -8.54
CA VAL A 14 5.68 24.05 -8.02
C VAL A 14 4.56 24.53 -8.93
N TYR A 15 3.74 23.59 -9.39
CA TYR A 15 2.56 23.82 -10.22
C TYR A 15 1.31 23.53 -9.42
N VAL A 16 0.35 24.46 -9.42
CA VAL A 16 -0.99 24.20 -8.87
C VAL A 16 -1.80 23.46 -9.90
N LEU A 17 -2.25 22.26 -9.57
CA LEU A 17 -3.11 21.44 -10.43
C LEU A 17 -4.59 21.77 -10.19
N GLU A 18 -4.99 21.83 -8.92
CA GLU A 18 -6.39 21.97 -8.54
C GLU A 18 -6.50 22.63 -7.16
N VAL A 19 -7.54 23.44 -6.97
CA VAL A 19 -7.92 24.02 -5.68
C VAL A 19 -9.38 23.70 -5.40
N ASN A 20 -9.63 23.00 -4.31
CA ASN A 20 -10.95 22.62 -3.84
C ASN A 20 -11.30 23.39 -2.56
N PRO A 21 -12.16 24.44 -2.60
CA PRO A 21 -12.51 25.24 -1.43
C PRO A 21 -13.55 24.52 -0.55
N ARG A 22 -13.19 23.38 -0.04
CA ARG A 22 -13.99 22.52 0.84
C ARG A 22 -13.10 21.70 1.77
N ALA A 23 -13.68 21.11 2.81
CA ALA A 23 -13.03 20.07 3.57
C ALA A 23 -12.77 18.83 2.68
N SER A 24 -11.70 18.11 2.97
CA SER A 24 -11.32 16.86 2.31
C SER A 24 -11.06 15.77 3.35
N ARG A 25 -10.89 14.52 2.92
CA ARG A 25 -10.47 13.42 3.79
C ARG A 25 -9.08 13.64 4.41
N THR A 26 -8.27 14.50 3.81
CA THR A 26 -6.95 14.89 4.36
C THR A 26 -7.08 15.70 5.65
N VAL A 27 -8.18 16.42 5.88
CA VAL A 27 -8.38 17.23 7.09
C VAL A 27 -8.32 16.39 8.37
N PRO A 28 -9.07 15.30 8.55
CA PRO A 28 -8.96 14.48 9.75
C PRO A 28 -7.59 13.80 9.88
N PHE A 29 -6.96 13.41 8.77
CA PHE A 29 -5.60 12.87 8.76
C PHE A 29 -4.58 13.86 9.30
N VAL A 30 -4.53 15.08 8.75
CA VAL A 30 -3.59 16.12 9.18
C VAL A 30 -3.89 16.54 10.62
N SER A 31 -5.18 16.68 10.99
CA SER A 31 -5.55 17.02 12.36
C SER A 31 -5.05 16.01 13.39
N LYS A 32 -5.10 14.71 13.08
CA LYS A 32 -4.57 13.65 13.95
C LYS A 32 -3.05 13.64 13.99
N ALA A 33 -2.40 13.82 12.83
CA ALA A 33 -0.95 13.79 12.73
C ALA A 33 -0.29 14.99 13.46
N THR A 34 -0.91 16.16 13.40
CA THR A 34 -0.36 17.41 13.97
C THR A 34 -0.94 17.76 15.35
N GLY A 35 -2.03 17.11 15.77
CA GLY A 35 -2.78 17.50 16.97
C GLY A 35 -3.62 18.79 16.81
N VAL A 36 -3.61 19.43 15.62
CA VAL A 36 -4.36 20.67 15.35
C VAL A 36 -5.77 20.35 14.91
N PRO A 37 -6.82 20.79 15.63
CA PRO A 37 -8.21 20.47 15.32
C PRO A 37 -8.75 21.33 14.15
N LEU A 38 -8.27 21.09 12.93
CA LEU A 38 -8.53 21.92 11.75
C LEU A 38 -10.01 22.17 11.47
N ALA A 39 -10.86 21.14 11.60
CA ALA A 39 -12.30 21.30 11.36
C ALA A 39 -12.94 22.25 12.38
N ARG A 40 -12.55 22.16 13.66
CA ARG A 40 -13.02 23.07 14.72
C ARG A 40 -12.59 24.51 14.48
N LEU A 41 -11.30 24.70 14.13
CA LEU A 41 -10.76 26.03 13.82
C LEU A 41 -11.44 26.64 12.59
N ALA A 42 -11.65 25.84 11.54
CA ALA A 42 -12.38 26.28 10.35
C ALA A 42 -13.81 26.72 10.67
N SER A 43 -14.52 26.01 11.55
CA SER A 43 -15.89 26.38 11.97
C SER A 43 -15.90 27.70 12.72
N ARG A 44 -14.92 27.95 13.61
CA ARG A 44 -14.78 29.24 14.30
C ARG A 44 -14.51 30.39 13.34
N ILE A 45 -13.64 30.20 12.35
CA ILE A 45 -13.37 31.17 11.31
C ILE A 45 -14.65 31.46 10.48
N MET A 46 -15.40 30.43 10.12
CA MET A 46 -16.66 30.59 9.41
C MET A 46 -17.73 31.33 10.23
N ALA A 47 -17.66 31.22 11.56
CA ALA A 47 -18.50 31.96 12.50
C ALA A 47 -18.03 33.44 12.71
N GLY A 48 -16.94 33.86 12.09
CA GLY A 48 -16.48 35.24 12.10
C GLY A 48 -15.22 35.52 12.91
N GLU A 49 -14.64 34.53 13.60
CA GLU A 49 -13.38 34.69 14.29
C GLU A 49 -12.25 34.95 13.29
N LYS A 50 -11.27 35.73 13.67
CA LYS A 50 -10.10 36.01 12.81
C LYS A 50 -9.01 34.99 13.08
N ILE A 51 -8.30 34.58 12.05
CA ILE A 51 -7.17 33.63 12.16
C ILE A 51 -6.13 34.10 13.18
N ARG A 52 -5.85 35.41 13.22
CA ARG A 52 -4.91 36.02 14.20
C ARG A 52 -5.32 35.88 15.66
N ASP A 53 -6.59 35.62 15.92
CA ASP A 53 -7.14 35.49 17.27
C ASP A 53 -7.20 34.00 17.70
N LEU A 54 -6.77 33.10 16.81
CA LEU A 54 -6.67 31.66 17.05
C LEU A 54 -5.24 31.29 17.41
N ASP A 55 -5.08 30.46 18.42
CA ASP A 55 -3.78 29.90 18.80
C ASP A 55 -3.42 28.75 17.84
N ILE A 56 -2.83 29.11 16.70
CA ILE A 56 -2.43 28.18 15.65
C ILE A 56 -0.93 28.38 15.41
N ALA A 57 -0.13 27.35 15.68
CA ALA A 57 1.28 27.34 15.31
C ALA A 57 1.42 27.37 13.77
N GLU A 58 2.38 28.14 13.26
CA GLU A 58 2.68 28.22 11.82
C GLU A 58 3.07 26.85 11.26
N GLU A 59 3.92 26.12 11.96
CA GLU A 59 4.35 24.76 11.64
C GLU A 59 4.18 23.85 12.86
N PRO A 60 3.01 23.21 13.02
CA PRO A 60 2.81 22.29 14.14
C PRO A 60 3.75 21.09 13.99
N PRO A 61 4.48 20.69 15.06
CA PRO A 61 5.38 19.56 15.00
C PRO A 61 4.59 18.25 14.77
N VAL A 62 5.14 17.39 13.93
CA VAL A 62 4.67 16.01 13.80
C VAL A 62 5.68 15.11 14.50
N PRO A 63 5.35 14.51 15.65
CA PRO A 63 6.32 13.79 16.49
C PRO A 63 6.62 12.37 15.96
N GLY A 64 6.45 12.09 14.70
CA GLY A 64 6.70 10.81 14.06
C GLY A 64 6.32 10.80 12.60
N VAL A 65 6.04 9.62 12.06
CA VAL A 65 5.62 9.39 10.69
C VAL A 65 4.14 9.04 10.67
N ALA A 66 3.36 9.77 9.89
CA ALA A 66 1.95 9.47 9.64
C ALA A 66 1.78 8.94 8.21
N VAL A 67 1.20 7.75 8.07
CA VAL A 67 0.88 7.13 6.78
C VAL A 67 -0.63 7.09 6.60
N LYS A 68 -1.09 7.55 5.45
CA LYS A 68 -2.50 7.48 5.06
C LYS A 68 -2.69 6.37 4.04
N GLU A 69 -3.61 5.44 4.31
CA GLU A 69 -3.95 4.34 3.43
C GLU A 69 -5.41 4.42 2.98
N ALA A 70 -5.66 4.06 1.72
CA ALA A 70 -7.01 4.02 1.17
C ALA A 70 -7.69 2.69 1.52
N VAL A 71 -8.98 2.74 1.87
CA VAL A 71 -9.79 1.55 2.14
C VAL A 71 -10.65 1.26 0.92
N PHE A 72 -10.53 0.04 0.38
CA PHE A 72 -11.31 -0.44 -0.77
C PHE A 72 -12.27 -1.55 -0.35
N PRO A 73 -13.52 -1.52 -0.81
CA PRO A 73 -14.52 -2.53 -0.46
C PRO A 73 -14.51 -3.74 -1.42
N PHE A 74 -13.38 -4.08 -2.03
CA PHE A 74 -13.29 -5.11 -3.07
C PHE A 74 -13.65 -6.52 -2.60
N ASN A 75 -13.49 -6.79 -1.31
CA ASN A 75 -13.90 -8.05 -0.69
C ASN A 75 -15.41 -8.14 -0.41
N ARG A 76 -16.15 -7.03 -0.54
CA ARG A 76 -17.59 -6.97 -0.27
C ARG A 76 -18.46 -6.90 -1.54
N PHE A 77 -17.87 -6.47 -2.64
CA PHE A 77 -18.56 -6.26 -3.92
C PHE A 77 -17.80 -6.93 -5.04
N ASP A 78 -18.53 -7.62 -5.91
CA ASP A 78 -17.95 -8.20 -7.13
C ASP A 78 -17.74 -7.10 -8.18
N VAL A 79 -16.70 -6.30 -7.95
CA VAL A 79 -16.28 -5.20 -8.83
C VAL A 79 -14.84 -5.44 -9.28
N ASP A 80 -14.49 -4.90 -10.44
CA ASP A 80 -13.13 -4.96 -10.93
C ASP A 80 -12.17 -4.25 -9.97
N THR A 81 -11.12 -4.96 -9.55
CA THR A 81 -10.09 -4.48 -8.63
C THR A 81 -9.04 -3.61 -9.30
N LEU A 82 -9.09 -3.49 -10.63
CA LEU A 82 -8.17 -2.64 -11.37
C LEU A 82 -8.48 -1.17 -11.06
N LEU A 83 -7.47 -0.46 -10.52
CA LEU A 83 -7.57 0.97 -10.23
C LEU A 83 -7.40 1.79 -11.51
N GLY A 84 -8.29 2.75 -11.68
CA GLY A 84 -8.29 3.73 -12.76
C GLY A 84 -8.27 5.18 -12.20
N PRO A 85 -8.54 6.17 -13.02
CA PRO A 85 -8.58 7.58 -12.59
C PRO A 85 -9.78 7.90 -11.70
N GLU A 86 -10.76 7.02 -11.63
CA GLU A 86 -11.95 7.18 -10.82
C GLU A 86 -11.71 6.78 -9.37
N MET A 87 -12.29 7.52 -8.44
CA MET A 87 -12.21 7.20 -7.02
C MET A 87 -13.06 5.97 -6.70
N ARG A 88 -12.41 4.89 -6.21
CA ARG A 88 -13.07 3.65 -5.77
C ARG A 88 -12.96 3.40 -4.27
N SER A 89 -12.17 4.18 -3.56
CA SER A 89 -12.02 4.06 -2.11
C SER A 89 -13.28 4.50 -1.38
N THR A 90 -13.66 3.75 -0.34
CA THR A 90 -14.81 4.07 0.53
C THR A 90 -14.41 4.81 1.79
N GLY A 91 -13.12 4.83 2.12
CA GLY A 91 -12.59 5.48 3.31
C GLY A 91 -11.07 5.63 3.23
N GLU A 92 -10.53 6.17 4.30
CA GLU A 92 -9.10 6.30 4.54
C GLU A 92 -8.82 5.99 6.01
N CYS A 93 -7.71 5.34 6.28
CA CYS A 93 -7.21 5.10 7.63
C CYS A 93 -5.80 5.67 7.80
N MET A 94 -5.31 5.66 9.02
CA MET A 94 -4.00 6.22 9.38
C MET A 94 -3.21 5.23 10.22
N GLY A 95 -1.94 5.04 9.87
CA GLY A 95 -0.92 4.50 10.75
C GLY A 95 -0.02 5.63 11.25
N PHE A 96 0.40 5.55 12.49
CA PHE A 96 1.32 6.51 13.10
C PHE A 96 2.35 5.77 13.95
N ASP A 97 3.63 6.12 13.74
CA ASP A 97 4.74 5.54 14.50
C ASP A 97 6.00 6.43 14.36
N ASP A 98 7.03 6.13 15.14
CA ASP A 98 8.33 6.80 15.03
C ASP A 98 9.08 6.43 13.75
N SER A 99 8.79 5.24 13.18
CA SER A 99 9.38 4.77 11.94
C SER A 99 8.36 4.65 10.81
N PHE A 100 8.80 4.91 9.57
CA PHE A 100 7.95 4.73 8.39
C PHE A 100 7.44 3.29 8.25
N GLY A 101 8.29 2.28 8.47
CA GLY A 101 7.92 0.88 8.31
C GLY A 101 6.77 0.47 9.23
N MET A 102 6.85 0.85 10.51
CA MET A 102 5.78 0.57 11.48
C MET A 102 4.52 1.41 11.23
N ALA A 103 4.66 2.68 10.87
CA ALA A 103 3.52 3.52 10.51
C ALA A 103 2.80 2.95 9.27
N PHE A 104 3.54 2.46 8.27
CA PHE A 104 2.98 1.81 7.09
C PHE A 104 2.27 0.50 7.45
N ALA A 105 2.90 -0.38 8.24
CA ALA A 105 2.29 -1.64 8.68
C ALA A 105 0.98 -1.40 9.46
N LYS A 106 0.96 -0.40 10.36
CA LYS A 106 -0.25 0.01 11.08
C LYS A 106 -1.34 0.53 10.14
N ALA A 107 -0.97 1.29 9.10
CA ALA A 107 -1.92 1.78 8.09
C ALA A 107 -2.51 0.62 7.29
N GLN A 108 -1.69 -0.33 6.83
CA GLN A 108 -2.13 -1.53 6.12
C GLN A 108 -3.08 -2.37 6.97
N ALA A 109 -2.71 -2.67 8.22
CA ALA A 109 -3.57 -3.41 9.14
C ALA A 109 -4.93 -2.70 9.37
N SER A 110 -4.91 -1.37 9.50
CA SER A 110 -6.13 -0.56 9.64
C SER A 110 -6.99 -0.55 8.37
N ALA A 111 -6.41 -0.78 7.21
CA ALA A 111 -7.12 -0.94 5.93
C ALA A 111 -7.67 -2.37 5.72
N GLY A 112 -7.33 -3.31 6.61
CA GLY A 112 -7.72 -4.71 6.54
C GLY A 112 -6.67 -5.62 5.88
N ASN A 113 -5.49 -5.08 5.58
CA ASN A 113 -4.36 -5.82 5.01
C ASN A 113 -3.40 -6.21 6.14
N HIS A 114 -3.60 -7.37 6.73
CA HIS A 114 -2.76 -7.87 7.82
C HIS A 114 -1.53 -8.57 7.26
N LEU A 115 -0.36 -8.05 7.57
CA LEU A 115 0.90 -8.69 7.23
C LEU A 115 1.11 -9.91 8.16
N PRO A 116 1.60 -11.05 7.64
CA PRO A 116 1.94 -12.20 8.47
C PRO A 116 3.17 -11.86 9.35
N GLU A 117 3.12 -12.25 10.64
CA GLU A 117 4.15 -11.89 11.63
C GLU A 117 5.13 -13.04 11.90
N ASP A 118 4.65 -14.29 11.89
CA ASP A 118 5.40 -15.47 12.35
C ASP A 118 5.80 -16.43 11.21
N GLY A 119 6.24 -15.91 10.08
CA GLY A 119 6.53 -16.75 8.91
C GLY A 119 5.27 -17.02 8.08
N GLY A 120 5.33 -18.07 7.24
CA GLY A 120 4.26 -18.48 6.35
C GLY A 120 4.73 -18.72 4.93
N THR A 121 3.80 -18.81 3.99
CA THR A 121 4.10 -19.03 2.57
C THR A 121 4.10 -17.71 1.81
N LEU A 122 5.25 -17.37 1.24
CA LEU A 122 5.45 -16.19 0.42
C LEU A 122 5.58 -16.57 -1.06
N ILE A 123 4.69 -16.07 -1.91
CA ILE A 123 4.88 -16.17 -3.36
C ILE A 123 5.62 -14.94 -3.90
N VAL A 124 6.66 -15.21 -4.71
CA VAL A 124 7.49 -14.17 -5.32
C VAL A 124 7.50 -14.32 -6.84
N THR A 125 7.00 -13.30 -7.52
CA THR A 125 7.06 -13.18 -8.97
C THR A 125 7.48 -11.77 -9.36
N VAL A 126 8.75 -11.60 -9.63
CA VAL A 126 9.36 -10.29 -9.89
C VAL A 126 10.07 -10.26 -11.24
N ASN A 127 10.05 -9.11 -11.89
CA ASN A 127 10.78 -8.91 -13.12
C ASN A 127 12.30 -8.91 -12.90
N ASP A 128 13.08 -9.05 -13.97
CA ASP A 128 14.53 -9.21 -13.84
C ASP A 128 15.24 -7.98 -13.27
N SER A 129 14.72 -6.77 -13.53
CA SER A 129 15.33 -5.53 -13.03
C SER A 129 15.16 -5.35 -11.52
N ASP A 130 14.12 -5.94 -10.94
CA ASP A 130 13.81 -5.78 -9.51
C ASP A 130 14.46 -6.86 -8.64
N LYS A 131 14.90 -7.98 -9.24
CA LYS A 131 15.52 -9.09 -8.51
C LYS A 131 16.66 -8.67 -7.58
N PRO A 132 17.61 -7.83 -7.99
CA PRO A 132 18.68 -7.41 -7.09
C PRO A 132 18.19 -6.65 -5.86
N THR A 133 17.21 -5.78 -6.04
CA THR A 133 16.64 -4.95 -4.97
C THR A 133 15.81 -5.76 -3.97
N VAL A 134 15.06 -6.75 -4.47
CA VAL A 134 14.17 -7.58 -3.64
C VAL A 134 14.94 -8.67 -2.89
N THR A 135 16.06 -9.16 -3.41
CA THR A 135 16.80 -10.29 -2.83
C THR A 135 17.20 -10.10 -1.35
N PRO A 136 17.72 -8.96 -0.89
CA PRO A 136 18.00 -8.76 0.54
C PRO A 136 16.75 -8.85 1.42
N ILE A 137 15.62 -8.39 0.91
CA ILE A 137 14.32 -8.46 1.60
C ILE A 137 13.89 -9.93 1.72
N LEU A 138 13.95 -10.68 0.62
CA LEU A 138 13.58 -12.09 0.59
C LEU A 138 14.46 -12.95 1.51
N ARG A 139 15.76 -12.63 1.60
CA ARG A 139 16.65 -13.30 2.56
C ARG A 139 16.19 -13.07 3.99
N ARG A 140 15.87 -11.84 4.37
CA ARG A 140 15.35 -11.53 5.70
C ARG A 140 14.02 -12.23 5.98
N LEU A 141 13.10 -12.28 5.00
CA LEU A 141 11.85 -13.01 5.15
C LEU A 141 12.08 -14.52 5.32
N HIS A 142 13.01 -15.10 4.56
CA HIS A 142 13.41 -16.49 4.73
C HIS A 142 13.97 -16.75 6.14
N ASP A 143 14.85 -15.87 6.64
CA ASP A 143 15.41 -15.95 7.99
C ASP A 143 14.34 -15.77 9.10
N MET A 144 13.23 -15.12 8.78
CA MET A 144 12.05 -14.99 9.64
C MET A 144 11.08 -16.19 9.57
N GLY A 145 11.41 -17.23 8.80
CA GLY A 145 10.62 -18.45 8.72
C GLY A 145 9.60 -18.50 7.58
N PHE A 146 9.74 -17.63 6.57
CA PHE A 146 8.90 -17.72 5.37
C PHE A 146 9.42 -18.77 4.38
N ASP A 147 8.53 -19.65 3.92
CA ASP A 147 8.76 -20.52 2.77
C ASP A 147 8.55 -19.70 1.48
N ILE A 148 9.62 -19.54 0.69
CA ILE A 148 9.60 -18.74 -0.53
C ILE A 148 9.25 -19.64 -1.72
N LEU A 149 8.09 -19.41 -2.32
CA LEU A 149 7.68 -20.02 -3.59
C LEU A 149 7.95 -19.03 -4.73
N ALA A 150 8.66 -19.48 -5.76
CA ALA A 150 9.04 -18.61 -6.86
C ALA A 150 8.92 -19.27 -8.23
N THR A 151 8.56 -18.48 -9.25
CA THR A 151 8.53 -18.93 -10.65
C THR A 151 9.93 -19.15 -11.19
N GLY A 152 10.07 -20.00 -12.21
CA GLY A 152 11.34 -20.57 -12.68
C GLY A 152 12.54 -19.60 -12.75
N GLY A 153 12.37 -18.43 -13.41
CA GLY A 153 13.44 -17.44 -13.54
C GLY A 153 13.81 -16.76 -12.21
N THR A 154 12.83 -16.45 -11.37
CA THR A 154 13.04 -15.86 -10.04
C THR A 154 13.69 -16.87 -9.09
N ARG A 155 13.20 -18.11 -9.08
CA ARG A 155 13.78 -19.21 -8.30
C ARG A 155 15.23 -19.46 -8.64
N ALA A 156 15.55 -19.60 -9.93
CA ALA A 156 16.93 -19.84 -10.37
C ALA A 156 17.89 -18.72 -9.93
N TYR A 157 17.40 -17.48 -9.96
CA TYR A 157 18.16 -16.33 -9.50
C TYR A 157 18.40 -16.36 -7.98
N LEU A 158 17.35 -16.59 -7.17
CA LEU A 158 17.43 -16.61 -5.71
C LEU A 158 18.31 -17.74 -5.21
N ASN A 159 18.15 -18.98 -5.72
CA ASN A 159 18.92 -20.13 -5.30
C ASN A 159 20.42 -19.96 -5.59
N ARG A 160 20.79 -19.32 -6.70
CA ARG A 160 22.20 -18.97 -7.01
C ARG A 160 22.80 -18.02 -5.97
N LEU A 161 22.00 -17.20 -5.32
CA LEU A 161 22.41 -16.27 -4.26
C LEU A 161 22.24 -16.82 -2.85
N GLY A 162 21.93 -18.12 -2.71
CA GLY A 162 21.79 -18.79 -1.43
C GLY A 162 20.48 -18.49 -0.69
N VAL A 163 19.46 -17.96 -1.37
CA VAL A 163 18.10 -17.83 -0.85
C VAL A 163 17.29 -19.01 -1.38
N MET A 164 16.94 -19.95 -0.51
CA MET A 164 16.18 -21.15 -0.90
C MET A 164 14.79 -20.76 -1.37
N ALA A 165 14.44 -21.19 -2.59
CA ALA A 165 13.12 -20.96 -3.16
C ALA A 165 12.56 -22.24 -3.79
N ILE A 166 11.32 -22.56 -3.43
CA ILE A 166 10.57 -23.73 -3.91
C ILE A 166 10.00 -23.41 -5.29
N PRO A 167 10.00 -24.34 -6.25
CA PRO A 167 9.46 -24.09 -7.57
C PRO A 167 7.94 -23.96 -7.54
N PHE A 168 7.42 -22.99 -8.29
CA PHE A 168 5.99 -22.80 -8.46
C PHE A 168 5.63 -22.41 -9.89
N TYR A 169 4.46 -22.83 -10.38
CA TYR A 169 4.03 -22.56 -11.74
C TYR A 169 3.29 -21.24 -11.87
N LYS A 170 3.52 -20.54 -12.98
CA LYS A 170 2.62 -19.46 -13.42
C LYS A 170 1.28 -20.04 -13.89
N VAL A 171 0.27 -19.17 -14.02
CA VAL A 171 -1.08 -19.58 -14.44
C VAL A 171 -1.09 -20.38 -15.73
N ASN A 172 -0.19 -20.09 -16.67
CA ASN A 172 -0.12 -20.73 -17.99
C ASN A 172 0.93 -21.85 -18.10
N GLU A 173 1.62 -22.22 -17.01
CA GLU A 173 2.72 -23.21 -17.04
C GLU A 173 2.30 -24.62 -16.56
N GLY A 174 1.21 -24.72 -15.80
CA GLY A 174 0.75 -26.00 -15.25
C GLY A 174 -0.10 -25.86 -14.00
N ARG A 175 -0.43 -26.98 -13.35
CA ARG A 175 -1.16 -27.03 -12.08
C ARG A 175 -0.42 -27.90 -11.07
N PRO A 176 -0.48 -27.60 -9.75
CA PRO A 176 -1.07 -26.40 -9.16
C PRO A 176 -0.28 -25.15 -9.52
N HIS A 177 -0.96 -24.04 -9.75
CA HIS A 177 -0.36 -22.74 -10.07
C HIS A 177 -0.71 -21.70 -9.00
N ILE A 178 -0.16 -20.50 -9.15
CA ILE A 178 -0.26 -19.41 -8.15
C ILE A 178 -1.71 -19.14 -7.70
N VAL A 179 -2.65 -19.09 -8.62
CA VAL A 179 -4.07 -18.84 -8.28
C VAL A 179 -4.68 -20.01 -7.51
N ASP A 180 -4.30 -21.26 -7.85
CA ASP A 180 -4.78 -22.44 -7.12
C ASP A 180 -4.34 -22.37 -5.64
N ALA A 181 -3.08 -22.03 -5.36
CA ALA A 181 -2.56 -21.89 -4.00
C ALA A 181 -3.22 -20.74 -3.22
N ILE A 182 -3.46 -19.61 -3.87
CA ILE A 182 -4.19 -18.49 -3.26
C ILE A 182 -5.61 -18.92 -2.86
N VAL A 183 -6.32 -19.58 -3.76
CA VAL A 183 -7.69 -20.04 -3.52
C VAL A 183 -7.76 -21.14 -2.45
N SER A 184 -6.74 -22.00 -2.37
CA SER A 184 -6.64 -23.05 -1.33
C SER A 184 -6.30 -22.49 0.06
N GLY A 185 -5.89 -21.22 0.16
CA GLY A 185 -5.48 -20.62 1.44
C GLY A 185 -4.07 -21.00 1.87
N ASP A 186 -3.23 -21.46 0.93
CA ASP A 186 -1.86 -21.90 1.19
C ASP A 186 -0.84 -20.74 1.08
N VAL A 187 -1.30 -19.48 0.99
CA VAL A 187 -0.46 -18.29 0.75
C VAL A 187 -0.77 -17.21 1.76
N ASP A 188 0.26 -16.69 2.41
CA ASP A 188 0.17 -15.64 3.43
C ASP A 188 0.62 -14.27 2.92
N LEU A 189 1.48 -14.23 1.89
CA LEU A 189 2.03 -13.00 1.35
C LEU A 189 2.35 -13.15 -0.14
N LEU A 190 2.13 -12.09 -0.93
CA LEU A 190 2.46 -12.04 -2.35
C LEU A 190 3.31 -10.82 -2.71
N ILE A 191 4.50 -11.06 -3.26
CA ILE A 191 5.34 -10.02 -3.85
C ILE A 191 5.35 -10.19 -5.37
N ASN A 192 4.75 -9.24 -6.08
CA ASN A 192 4.60 -9.28 -7.52
C ASN A 192 4.96 -7.95 -8.17
N THR A 193 5.91 -7.97 -9.12
CA THR A 193 6.30 -6.79 -9.93
C THR A 193 6.23 -7.13 -11.41
N PRO A 194 5.04 -7.05 -12.02
CA PRO A 194 4.85 -7.42 -13.43
C PRO A 194 5.51 -6.42 -14.38
N LEU A 195 6.11 -6.90 -15.46
CA LEU A 195 6.65 -6.07 -16.53
C LEU A 195 6.22 -6.60 -17.91
N GLY A 196 5.57 -5.73 -18.70
CA GLY A 196 5.17 -6.02 -20.08
C GLY A 196 3.82 -6.75 -20.23
N LYS A 197 3.29 -6.75 -21.47
CA LYS A 197 1.92 -7.21 -21.77
C LYS A 197 1.64 -8.70 -21.45
N LYS A 198 2.64 -9.57 -21.57
CA LYS A 198 2.46 -11.00 -21.28
C LYS A 198 2.31 -11.29 -19.78
N SER A 199 3.01 -10.54 -18.93
CA SER A 199 2.89 -10.69 -17.48
C SER A 199 1.63 -10.03 -16.91
N GLN A 200 1.01 -9.11 -17.64
CA GLN A 200 -0.21 -8.43 -17.20
C GLN A 200 -1.43 -9.36 -17.06
N PHE A 201 -1.52 -10.41 -17.90
CA PHE A 201 -2.64 -11.36 -17.80
C PHE A 201 -2.51 -12.25 -16.55
N ASP A 202 -1.31 -12.80 -16.30
CA ASP A 202 -1.03 -13.57 -15.09
C ASP A 202 -1.17 -12.69 -13.82
N ASP A 203 -0.67 -11.44 -13.88
CA ASP A 203 -0.78 -10.44 -12.83
C ASP A 203 -2.23 -10.13 -12.47
N TYR A 204 -3.10 -9.94 -13.45
CA TYR A 204 -4.51 -9.65 -13.21
C TYR A 204 -5.20 -10.78 -12.44
N ALA A 205 -4.99 -12.04 -12.86
CA ALA A 205 -5.57 -13.19 -12.19
C ALA A 205 -5.07 -13.37 -10.75
N MET A 206 -3.75 -13.20 -10.54
CA MET A 206 -3.14 -13.28 -9.22
C MET A 206 -3.62 -12.15 -8.29
N ARG A 207 -3.61 -10.92 -8.76
CA ARG A 207 -4.04 -9.75 -7.97
C ARG A 207 -5.51 -9.87 -7.57
N ARG A 208 -6.37 -10.27 -8.50
CA ARG A 208 -7.79 -10.48 -8.21
C ARG A 208 -8.01 -11.57 -7.17
N ALA A 209 -7.30 -12.68 -7.28
CA ALA A 209 -7.36 -13.76 -6.30
C ALA A 209 -6.83 -13.32 -4.92
N ALA A 210 -5.68 -12.64 -4.87
CA ALA A 210 -5.11 -12.14 -3.63
C ALA A 210 -6.06 -11.18 -2.90
N ILE A 211 -6.66 -10.22 -3.62
CA ILE A 211 -7.64 -9.29 -3.04
C ILE A 211 -8.90 -10.02 -2.54
N ALA A 212 -9.44 -10.98 -3.31
CA ALA A 212 -10.62 -11.75 -2.93
C ALA A 212 -10.38 -12.59 -1.67
N HIS A 213 -9.15 -13.04 -1.44
CA HIS A 213 -8.75 -13.83 -0.28
C HIS A 213 -8.01 -13.01 0.81
N SER A 214 -8.00 -11.68 0.69
CA SER A 214 -7.35 -10.76 1.66
C SER A 214 -5.86 -11.09 1.91
N ILE A 215 -5.14 -11.50 0.88
CA ILE A 215 -3.69 -11.75 0.92
C ILE A 215 -2.97 -10.42 0.62
N PRO A 216 -2.11 -9.93 1.52
CA PRO A 216 -1.35 -8.71 1.35
C PRO A 216 -0.26 -8.81 0.27
#